data_f0ce1114b925c1252ac23499c502029e
#
_entry.id   f0ce1114b925c1252ac23499c502029e
#
_cell.length_a   1.000
_cell.length_b   1.000
_cell.length_c   1.000
_cell.angle_alpha   90.00
_cell.angle_beta   90.00
_cell.angle_gamma   90.00
#
_symmetry.space_group_name_H-M   'P 1'
#
loop_
_entity.id
_entity.type
_entity.pdbx_description
1 polymer ?
#
loop_
_entity_poly.entity_id
_entity_poly.type
_entity_poly.pdbx_seq_one_letter_code
_entity_poly.pdbx_strand_id
1 'polypeptide(L)'
;MSTHAQANAPFNPVVLGASIAGFVVSVGIVLYMLNAQGHAAFNTNNDGVSWGLPIATYVFFVLTSTGLTFVASLAMVFNLKGFYPVVKRVVWLAVAALLGGFACLAFELGHPFRMLWAIPLSFQVTSPMNWMGVFYSLYLLLLLLKFHKMNANDWDSGSSRKLGIAALVAVILAHGNLGAIFGMLAMRPVWYSAQSPLYFLATAFLSGAVAAVLITYLAHGFKQENMSEGVRKLMKGAMPNVVAASLGAVILFVAARIYTGLWSNADGLEVFDAQLRSVWFWLELIALVGSFLVLLNRRLRGQGSVQILTAAAVLVALFIGRYEFVVSGQVVPLFKGSWVPGLIEYTPSLSEWMLVVLSLSVTLLIYAVGEKMFNLGGSPQSAN
;
A
#
# COMPACT_ATOMS: atom_id res chain seq x y z
N MET A 1 -34.97 -21.30 17.29
CA MET A 1 -33.99 -20.19 17.50
C MET A 1 -32.61 -20.82 17.50
N SER A 2 -32.01 -20.99 16.32
CA SER A 2 -30.64 -21.45 16.19
C SER A 2 -29.77 -20.19 15.96
N THR A 3 -29.10 -19.77 17.02
CA THR A 3 -28.00 -18.79 16.92
C THR A 3 -26.89 -19.41 16.05
N HIS A 4 -26.94 -19.16 14.75
CA HIS A 4 -25.77 -19.38 13.93
C HIS A 4 -24.67 -18.40 14.42
N ALA A 5 -23.88 -18.86 15.39
CA ALA A 5 -22.62 -18.22 15.72
C ALA A 5 -21.84 -18.14 14.41
N GLN A 6 -21.65 -16.92 13.87
CA GLN A 6 -20.72 -16.70 12.77
C GLN A 6 -19.39 -17.29 13.22
N ALA A 7 -18.95 -18.36 12.56
CA ALA A 7 -17.70 -19.00 12.87
C ALA A 7 -16.59 -17.94 12.68
N ASN A 8 -16.00 -17.51 13.80
CA ASN A 8 -14.79 -16.69 13.75
C ASN A 8 -13.78 -17.44 12.89
N ALA A 9 -13.23 -16.79 11.87
CA ALA A 9 -12.13 -17.37 11.14
C ALA A 9 -11.04 -17.77 12.15
N PRO A 10 -10.54 -19.00 12.11
CA PRO A 10 -9.61 -19.45 13.12
C PRO A 10 -8.33 -18.61 13.05
N PHE A 11 -7.91 -18.10 14.21
CA PHE A 11 -6.61 -17.46 14.37
C PHE A 11 -5.50 -18.34 13.81
N ASN A 12 -4.64 -17.80 12.96
CA ASN A 12 -3.54 -18.53 12.35
C ASN A 12 -2.23 -18.31 13.13
N PRO A 13 -1.81 -19.25 13.99
CA PRO A 13 -0.60 -19.11 14.80
C PRO A 13 0.68 -19.10 13.96
N VAL A 14 0.65 -19.68 12.76
CA VAL A 14 1.80 -19.67 11.84
C VAL A 14 2.08 -18.26 11.34
N VAL A 15 1.05 -17.49 11.01
CA VAL A 15 1.20 -16.08 10.60
C VAL A 15 1.80 -15.26 11.74
N LEU A 16 1.33 -15.43 12.96
CA LEU A 16 1.89 -14.75 14.13
C LEU A 16 3.37 -15.14 14.35
N GLY A 17 3.67 -16.44 14.35
CA GLY A 17 5.04 -16.91 14.55
C GLY A 17 6.01 -16.43 13.48
N ALA A 18 5.61 -16.49 12.20
CA ALA A 18 6.40 -16.00 11.08
C ALA A 18 6.61 -14.47 11.14
N SER A 19 5.59 -13.71 11.52
CA SER A 19 5.71 -12.26 11.65
C SER A 19 6.60 -11.84 12.83
N ILE A 20 6.56 -12.55 13.96
CA ILE A 20 7.49 -12.32 15.08
C ILE A 20 8.93 -12.63 14.65
N ALA A 21 9.16 -13.78 14.02
CA ALA A 21 10.49 -14.16 13.54
C ALA A 21 11.03 -13.14 12.52
N GLY A 22 10.24 -12.76 11.53
CA GLY A 22 10.61 -11.74 10.54
C GLY A 22 10.91 -10.38 11.18
N PHE A 23 10.11 -9.96 12.16
CA PHE A 23 10.35 -8.73 12.92
C PHE A 23 11.69 -8.77 13.67
N VAL A 24 11.94 -9.82 14.45
CA VAL A 24 13.18 -9.96 15.24
C VAL A 24 14.41 -10.02 14.34
N VAL A 25 14.36 -10.80 13.27
CA VAL A 25 15.47 -10.94 12.33
C VAL A 25 15.76 -9.63 11.62
N SER A 26 14.72 -8.98 11.07
CA SER A 26 14.90 -7.74 10.31
C SER A 26 15.41 -6.60 11.21
N VAL A 27 14.82 -6.39 12.39
CA VAL A 27 15.27 -5.37 13.34
C VAL A 27 16.71 -5.68 13.81
N GLY A 28 17.02 -6.94 14.13
CA GLY A 28 18.35 -7.34 14.55
C GLY A 28 19.44 -7.04 13.51
N ILE A 29 19.19 -7.40 12.25
CA ILE A 29 20.14 -7.14 11.15
C ILE A 29 20.27 -5.63 10.88
N VAL A 30 19.15 -4.90 10.82
CA VAL A 30 19.17 -3.45 10.55
C VAL A 30 19.91 -2.71 11.66
N LEU A 31 19.63 -2.99 12.94
CA LEU A 31 20.32 -2.35 14.06
C LEU A 31 21.81 -2.71 14.10
N TYR A 32 22.16 -3.98 13.81
CA TYR A 32 23.57 -4.39 13.72
C TYR A 32 24.32 -3.60 12.63
N MET A 33 23.74 -3.52 11.43
CA MET A 33 24.35 -2.85 10.28
C MET A 33 24.45 -1.32 10.51
N LEU A 34 23.40 -0.69 11.07
CA LEU A 34 23.42 0.73 11.42
C LEU A 34 24.45 1.04 12.50
N ASN A 35 24.64 0.15 13.47
CA ASN A 35 25.67 0.33 14.50
C ASN A 35 27.11 0.13 13.94
N ALA A 36 27.29 -0.79 13.00
CA ALA A 36 28.59 -1.11 12.41
C ALA A 36 29.02 -0.10 11.32
N GLN A 37 28.11 0.40 10.51
CA GLN A 37 28.39 1.19 9.31
C GLN A 37 27.69 2.57 9.30
N GLY A 38 26.85 2.84 10.29
CA GLY A 38 26.01 4.05 10.28
C GLY A 38 25.08 4.08 9.06
N HIS A 39 24.85 5.26 8.52
CA HIS A 39 24.00 5.44 7.31
C HIS A 39 24.58 4.80 6.04
N ALA A 40 25.89 4.46 6.01
CA ALA A 40 26.46 3.73 4.89
C ALA A 40 25.96 2.28 4.76
N ALA A 41 25.17 1.80 5.76
CA ALA A 41 24.43 0.53 5.65
C ALA A 41 23.35 0.56 4.55
N PHE A 42 22.92 1.76 4.11
CA PHE A 42 22.02 1.97 2.98
C PHE A 42 22.83 2.41 1.76
N ASN A 43 22.45 1.92 0.58
CA ASN A 43 23.13 2.30 -0.67
C ASN A 43 22.61 3.62 -1.26
N THR A 44 21.84 4.38 -0.48
CA THR A 44 21.43 5.74 -0.83
C THR A 44 22.52 6.75 -0.51
N ASN A 45 22.67 7.78 -1.34
CA ASN A 45 23.63 8.85 -1.13
C ASN A 45 23.11 10.19 -1.66
N ASN A 46 23.75 11.30 -1.24
CA ASN A 46 23.36 12.64 -1.63
C ASN A 46 23.70 12.99 -3.09
N ASP A 47 24.70 12.31 -3.67
CA ASP A 47 25.19 12.59 -5.01
C ASP A 47 24.47 11.77 -6.10
N GLY A 48 23.61 10.84 -5.67
CA GLY A 48 22.93 9.91 -6.56
C GLY A 48 21.48 9.70 -6.18
N VAL A 49 21.15 8.48 -5.77
CA VAL A 49 19.80 8.09 -5.35
C VAL A 49 19.63 8.31 -3.85
N SER A 50 18.90 9.34 -3.49
CA SER A 50 18.61 9.65 -2.06
C SER A 50 17.44 8.83 -1.52
N TRP A 51 16.49 8.44 -2.38
CA TRP A 51 15.29 7.67 -2.03
C TRP A 51 15.35 6.29 -2.70
N GLY A 52 15.77 5.29 -1.97
CA GLY A 52 15.93 3.92 -2.44
C GLY A 52 14.73 3.02 -2.15
N LEU A 53 15.02 1.72 -2.03
CA LEU A 53 14.05 0.67 -1.70
C LEU A 53 13.26 0.95 -0.41
N PRO A 54 13.82 1.53 0.66
CA PRO A 54 13.04 1.85 1.87
C PRO A 54 11.90 2.83 1.61
N ILE A 55 12.13 3.90 0.85
CA ILE A 55 11.09 4.87 0.50
C ILE A 55 10.04 4.23 -0.43
N ALA A 56 10.46 3.43 -1.42
CA ALA A 56 9.53 2.68 -2.26
C ALA A 56 8.63 1.74 -1.43
N THR A 57 9.21 1.07 -0.43
CA THR A 57 8.50 0.20 0.52
C THR A 57 7.52 0.99 1.37
N TYR A 58 7.96 2.08 1.99
CA TYR A 58 7.08 2.98 2.72
C TYR A 58 5.88 3.40 1.86
N VAL A 59 6.14 3.94 0.67
CA VAL A 59 5.09 4.39 -0.26
C VAL A 59 4.12 3.25 -0.60
N PHE A 60 4.61 2.04 -0.86
CA PHE A 60 3.76 0.88 -1.16
C PHE A 60 2.82 0.53 0.01
N PHE A 61 3.31 0.46 1.24
CA PHE A 61 2.48 0.09 2.40
C PHE A 61 1.46 1.17 2.76
N VAL A 62 1.84 2.45 2.71
CA VAL A 62 0.89 3.53 3.00
C VAL A 62 -0.16 3.68 1.91
N LEU A 63 0.19 3.43 0.63
CA LEU A 63 -0.79 3.35 -0.47
C LEU A 63 -1.75 2.17 -0.30
N THR A 64 -1.24 1.01 0.11
CA THR A 64 -2.08 -0.16 0.39
C THR A 64 -3.07 0.14 1.52
N SER A 65 -2.63 0.82 2.61
CA SER A 65 -3.50 1.30 3.67
C SER A 65 -4.62 2.20 3.14
N THR A 66 -4.28 3.16 2.28
CA THR A 66 -5.26 4.05 1.64
C THR A 66 -6.28 3.28 0.82
N GLY A 67 -5.82 2.38 -0.01
CA GLY A 67 -6.69 1.58 -0.85
C GLY A 67 -7.63 0.68 -0.05
N LEU A 68 -7.16 0.11 1.05
CA LEU A 68 -8.00 -0.62 2.00
C LEU A 68 -9.09 0.28 2.58
N THR A 69 -8.78 1.53 2.90
CA THR A 69 -9.78 2.50 3.36
C THR A 69 -10.77 2.87 2.26
N PHE A 70 -10.33 2.95 0.99
CA PHE A 70 -11.26 3.13 -0.13
C PHE A 70 -12.21 1.95 -0.26
N VAL A 71 -11.73 0.71 -0.17
CA VAL A 71 -12.59 -0.49 -0.18
C VAL A 71 -13.56 -0.46 0.99
N ALA A 72 -13.10 -0.13 2.20
CA ALA A 72 -13.96 -0.02 3.37
C ALA A 72 -15.02 1.08 3.21
N SER A 73 -14.69 2.19 2.55
CA SER A 73 -15.58 3.32 2.31
C SER A 73 -16.73 2.96 1.37
N LEU A 74 -16.61 1.93 0.54
CA LEU A 74 -17.73 1.43 -0.26
C LEU A 74 -18.93 1.06 0.62
N ALA A 75 -18.68 0.49 1.79
CA ALA A 75 -19.74 0.21 2.77
C ALA A 75 -19.98 1.41 3.71
N MET A 76 -18.92 1.96 4.32
CA MET A 76 -19.03 2.92 5.42
C MET A 76 -19.57 4.31 4.97
N VAL A 77 -19.26 4.70 3.74
CA VAL A 77 -19.64 6.03 3.20
C VAL A 77 -20.71 5.91 2.13
N PHE A 78 -20.49 5.00 1.16
CA PHE A 78 -21.39 4.82 0.01
C PHE A 78 -22.52 3.81 0.27
N ASN A 79 -22.57 3.20 1.47
CA ASN A 79 -23.63 2.28 1.91
C ASN A 79 -23.84 1.06 1.00
N LEU A 80 -22.76 0.55 0.39
CA LEU A 80 -22.79 -0.68 -0.39
C LEU A 80 -22.74 -1.89 0.56
N LYS A 81 -23.92 -2.33 1.03
CA LYS A 81 -24.08 -3.35 2.08
C LYS A 81 -23.36 -4.66 1.79
N GLY A 82 -23.18 -5.02 0.52
CA GLY A 82 -22.44 -6.24 0.14
C GLY A 82 -20.99 -6.30 0.62
N PHE A 83 -20.37 -5.15 0.99
CA PHE A 83 -18.99 -5.09 1.47
C PHE A 83 -18.87 -5.23 3.00
N TYR A 84 -19.95 -5.07 3.77
CA TYR A 84 -19.92 -5.16 5.24
C TYR A 84 -19.20 -6.39 5.80
N PRO A 85 -19.33 -7.61 5.22
CA PRO A 85 -18.70 -8.79 5.78
C PRO A 85 -17.18 -8.75 5.89
N VAL A 86 -16.51 -7.87 5.16
CA VAL A 86 -15.04 -7.74 5.14
C VAL A 86 -14.53 -6.41 5.72
N VAL A 87 -15.42 -5.42 5.92
CA VAL A 87 -15.01 -4.03 6.26
C VAL A 87 -14.19 -3.95 7.52
N LYS A 88 -14.59 -4.60 8.61
CA LYS A 88 -13.87 -4.52 9.89
C LYS A 88 -12.44 -5.05 9.76
N ARG A 89 -12.27 -6.17 9.05
CA ARG A 89 -10.96 -6.77 8.74
C ARG A 89 -10.12 -5.85 7.88
N VAL A 90 -10.72 -5.25 6.85
CA VAL A 90 -10.07 -4.33 5.91
C VAL A 90 -9.60 -3.06 6.63
N VAL A 91 -10.42 -2.47 7.52
CA VAL A 91 -10.04 -1.30 8.31
C VAL A 91 -8.87 -1.61 9.25
N TRP A 92 -8.90 -2.78 9.91
CA TRP A 92 -7.78 -3.18 10.78
C TRP A 92 -6.49 -3.42 10.00
N LEU A 93 -6.58 -4.06 8.82
CA LEU A 93 -5.42 -4.22 7.93
C LEU A 93 -4.91 -2.87 7.42
N ALA A 94 -5.78 -1.87 7.20
CA ALA A 94 -5.35 -0.53 6.82
C ALA A 94 -4.50 0.13 7.91
N VAL A 95 -4.90 0.00 9.18
CA VAL A 95 -4.08 0.44 10.33
C VAL A 95 -2.74 -0.31 10.35
N ALA A 96 -2.76 -1.62 10.19
CA ALA A 96 -1.56 -2.45 10.21
C ALA A 96 -0.57 -2.09 9.07
N ALA A 97 -1.07 -1.90 7.86
CA ALA A 97 -0.25 -1.53 6.71
C ALA A 97 0.34 -0.12 6.85
N LEU A 98 -0.43 0.85 7.38
CA LEU A 98 0.07 2.19 7.66
C LEU A 98 1.25 2.17 8.64
N LEU A 99 1.10 1.43 9.74
CA LEU A 99 2.15 1.28 10.76
C LEU A 99 3.36 0.49 10.23
N GLY A 100 3.13 -0.51 9.36
CA GLY A 100 4.20 -1.22 8.67
C GLY A 100 5.03 -0.31 7.76
N GLY A 101 4.38 0.59 7.01
CA GLY A 101 5.07 1.60 6.22
C GLY A 101 5.87 2.59 7.09
N PHE A 102 5.30 3.06 8.19
CA PHE A 102 5.99 3.97 9.12
C PHE A 102 7.17 3.31 9.82
N ALA A 103 7.11 2.00 10.10
CA ALA A 103 8.25 1.27 10.66
C ALA A 103 9.47 1.30 9.72
N CYS A 104 9.25 1.14 8.41
CA CYS A 104 10.32 1.29 7.42
C CYS A 104 10.89 2.72 7.39
N LEU A 105 10.00 3.72 7.27
CA LEU A 105 10.39 5.13 7.22
C LEU A 105 11.18 5.56 8.45
N ALA A 106 10.81 5.08 9.63
CA ALA A 106 11.46 5.42 10.87
C ALA A 106 12.96 5.03 10.90
N PHE A 107 13.30 3.86 10.36
CA PHE A 107 14.69 3.41 10.26
C PHE A 107 15.44 4.09 9.12
N GLU A 108 14.77 4.37 8.01
CA GLU A 108 15.37 5.06 6.86
C GLU A 108 15.80 6.49 7.22
N LEU A 109 15.02 7.21 8.03
CA LEU A 109 15.37 8.55 8.51
C LEU A 109 16.61 8.59 9.45
N GLY A 110 17.17 7.42 9.81
CA GLY A 110 18.38 7.28 10.63
C GLY A 110 18.25 7.62 12.11
N HIS A 111 17.21 8.36 12.45
CA HIS A 111 16.90 8.75 13.84
C HIS A 111 15.40 8.58 14.11
N PRO A 112 14.91 7.35 14.29
CA PRO A 112 13.48 7.05 14.38
C PRO A 112 12.73 7.84 15.44
N PHE A 113 13.36 8.11 16.59
CA PHE A 113 12.74 8.89 17.65
C PHE A 113 12.66 10.39 17.35
N ARG A 114 13.55 10.93 16.52
CA ARG A 114 13.48 12.32 16.08
C ARG A 114 12.22 12.64 15.31
N MET A 115 11.71 11.69 14.53
CA MET A 115 10.47 11.87 13.75
C MET A 115 9.31 12.29 14.66
N LEU A 116 9.24 11.77 15.88
CA LEU A 116 8.12 12.00 16.80
C LEU A 116 8.10 13.40 17.39
N TRP A 117 9.26 14.05 17.57
CA TRP A 117 9.33 15.36 18.25
C TRP A 117 9.95 16.45 17.38
N ALA A 118 10.98 16.16 16.57
CA ALA A 118 11.66 17.18 15.79
C ALA A 118 10.78 17.71 14.64
N ILE A 119 10.06 16.83 13.93
CA ILE A 119 9.15 17.25 12.86
C ILE A 119 8.04 18.16 13.39
N PRO A 120 7.31 17.81 14.47
CA PRO A 120 6.32 18.72 15.06
C PRO A 120 6.90 20.07 15.54
N LEU A 121 8.09 20.05 16.15
CA LEU A 121 8.73 21.27 16.66
C LEU A 121 9.32 22.18 15.58
N SER A 122 9.71 21.60 14.43
CA SER A 122 10.22 22.33 13.27
C SER A 122 9.18 22.48 12.14
N PHE A 123 7.90 22.55 12.50
CA PHE A 123 6.81 22.58 11.52
C PHE A 123 6.91 23.80 10.60
N GLN A 124 6.99 23.51 9.29
CA GLN A 124 6.99 24.52 8.24
C GLN A 124 5.67 24.49 7.47
N VAL A 125 4.89 25.56 7.58
CA VAL A 125 3.56 25.67 6.95
C VAL A 125 3.61 25.53 5.42
N THR A 126 4.73 25.95 4.82
CA THR A 126 4.95 25.88 3.36
C THR A 126 5.49 24.54 2.89
N SER A 127 5.84 23.62 3.81
CA SER A 127 6.39 22.30 3.47
C SER A 127 5.28 21.27 3.25
N PRO A 128 5.12 20.70 2.03
CA PRO A 128 4.17 19.62 1.79
C PRO A 128 4.47 18.37 2.62
N MET A 129 5.75 18.09 2.93
CA MET A 129 6.14 16.95 3.77
C MET A 129 5.61 17.06 5.19
N ASN A 130 5.60 18.28 5.77
CA ASN A 130 5.04 18.50 7.11
C ASN A 130 3.52 18.27 7.12
N TRP A 131 2.81 18.76 6.11
CA TRP A 131 1.37 18.48 5.94
C TRP A 131 1.07 17.00 5.72
N MET A 132 1.94 16.29 5.03
CA MET A 132 1.82 14.83 4.88
C MET A 132 1.82 14.14 6.26
N GLY A 133 2.73 14.51 7.15
CA GLY A 133 2.75 13.99 8.53
C GLY A 133 1.47 14.28 9.30
N VAL A 134 0.93 15.50 9.20
CA VAL A 134 -0.35 15.88 9.81
C VAL A 134 -1.51 15.04 9.28
N PHE A 135 -1.63 14.92 7.95
CA PHE A 135 -2.73 14.18 7.34
C PHE A 135 -2.66 12.68 7.65
N TYR A 136 -1.47 12.07 7.68
CA TYR A 136 -1.33 10.67 8.10
C TYR A 136 -1.65 10.45 9.57
N SER A 137 -1.25 11.35 10.45
CA SER A 137 -1.57 11.28 11.87
C SER A 137 -3.07 11.40 12.11
N LEU A 138 -3.72 12.36 11.45
CA LEU A 138 -5.17 12.53 11.48
C LEU A 138 -5.88 11.30 10.91
N TYR A 139 -5.42 10.79 9.79
CA TYR A 139 -5.97 9.60 9.16
C TYR A 139 -5.89 8.37 10.08
N LEU A 140 -4.74 8.12 10.70
CA LEU A 140 -4.57 7.03 11.66
C LEU A 140 -5.54 7.16 12.84
N LEU A 141 -5.64 8.36 13.43
CA LEU A 141 -6.57 8.61 14.52
C LEU A 141 -8.03 8.32 14.12
N LEU A 142 -8.45 8.82 12.97
CA LEU A 142 -9.81 8.62 12.47
C LEU A 142 -10.11 7.14 12.16
N LEU A 143 -9.13 6.39 11.62
CA LEU A 143 -9.26 4.95 11.42
C LEU A 143 -9.45 4.20 12.75
N LEU A 144 -8.63 4.52 13.76
CA LEU A 144 -8.73 3.88 15.09
C LEU A 144 -10.07 4.20 15.76
N LEU A 145 -10.53 5.46 15.67
CA LEU A 145 -11.84 5.85 16.19
C LEU A 145 -12.99 5.13 15.46
N LYS A 146 -12.90 5.02 14.12
CA LYS A 146 -13.90 4.27 13.34
C LYS A 146 -13.87 2.78 13.69
N PHE A 147 -12.68 2.19 13.80
CA PHE A 147 -12.53 0.80 14.22
C PHE A 147 -13.12 0.55 15.62
N HIS A 148 -12.86 1.46 16.56
CA HIS A 148 -13.43 1.38 17.93
C HIS A 148 -14.96 1.39 17.88
N LYS A 149 -15.59 2.29 17.10
CA LYS A 149 -17.04 2.33 16.90
C LYS A 149 -17.57 1.00 16.35
N MET A 150 -16.94 0.47 15.32
CA MET A 150 -17.32 -0.81 14.73
C MET A 150 -17.15 -1.98 15.72
N ASN A 151 -16.12 -1.93 16.57
CA ASN A 151 -15.91 -2.93 17.62
C ASN A 151 -16.98 -2.86 18.72
N ALA A 152 -17.49 -1.66 19.02
CA ALA A 152 -18.65 -1.42 19.89
C ALA A 152 -20.01 -1.67 19.20
N ASN A 153 -20.00 -2.30 18.02
CA ASN A 153 -21.20 -2.61 17.20
C ASN A 153 -21.97 -1.36 16.70
N ASP A 154 -21.33 -0.17 16.73
CA ASP A 154 -21.85 1.06 16.16
C ASP A 154 -21.30 1.26 14.72
N TRP A 155 -22.00 0.70 13.73
CA TRP A 155 -21.59 0.73 12.33
C TRP A 155 -22.10 1.95 11.57
N ASP A 156 -23.36 2.34 11.80
CA ASP A 156 -24.13 3.22 10.93
C ASP A 156 -24.73 4.44 11.63
N SER A 157 -24.41 4.65 12.93
CA SER A 157 -24.86 5.89 13.60
C SER A 157 -24.31 7.13 12.87
N GLY A 158 -24.98 8.24 13.03
CA GLY A 158 -24.56 9.52 12.42
C GLY A 158 -23.12 9.89 12.78
N SER A 159 -22.65 9.60 14.00
CA SER A 159 -21.28 9.81 14.43
C SER A 159 -20.30 8.83 13.75
N SER A 160 -20.68 7.56 13.64
CA SER A 160 -19.89 6.53 12.97
C SER A 160 -19.72 6.82 11.47
N ARG A 161 -20.79 7.27 10.81
CA ARG A 161 -20.74 7.66 9.40
C ARG A 161 -19.86 8.90 9.17
N LYS A 162 -19.96 9.92 10.03
CA LYS A 162 -19.10 11.12 9.97
C LYS A 162 -17.62 10.74 10.11
N LEU A 163 -17.27 9.82 11.01
CA LEU A 163 -15.89 9.30 11.13
C LEU A 163 -15.41 8.59 9.85
N GLY A 164 -16.27 7.80 9.21
CA GLY A 164 -15.96 7.16 7.94
C GLY A 164 -15.68 8.17 6.82
N ILE A 165 -16.51 9.22 6.71
CA ILE A 165 -16.31 10.30 5.75
C ILE A 165 -15.03 11.08 6.05
N ALA A 166 -14.79 11.43 7.32
CA ALA A 166 -13.59 12.14 7.74
C ALA A 166 -12.32 11.34 7.44
N ALA A 167 -12.33 10.02 7.70
CA ALA A 167 -11.20 9.15 7.38
C ALA A 167 -10.94 9.07 5.87
N LEU A 168 -12.01 9.02 5.06
CA LEU A 168 -11.90 9.04 3.59
C LEU A 168 -11.31 10.38 3.10
N VAL A 169 -11.74 11.49 3.62
CA VAL A 169 -11.20 12.83 3.26
C VAL A 169 -9.73 12.94 3.70
N ALA A 170 -9.41 12.54 4.94
CA ALA A 170 -8.04 12.60 5.47
C ALA A 170 -7.07 11.76 4.64
N VAL A 171 -7.49 10.57 4.20
CA VAL A 171 -6.63 9.68 3.41
C VAL A 171 -6.45 10.19 1.97
N ILE A 172 -7.46 10.81 1.38
CA ILE A 172 -7.33 11.48 0.06
C ILE A 172 -6.34 12.64 0.17
N LEU A 173 -6.42 13.46 1.22
CA LEU A 173 -5.49 14.56 1.45
C LEU A 173 -4.06 14.05 1.68
N ALA A 174 -3.88 13.01 2.51
CA ALA A 174 -2.57 12.43 2.79
C ALA A 174 -1.89 11.91 1.51
N HIS A 175 -2.62 11.15 0.70
CA HIS A 175 -2.06 10.52 -0.50
C HIS A 175 -2.04 11.42 -1.72
N GLY A 176 -3.01 12.30 -1.86
CA GLY A 176 -2.96 13.37 -2.84
C GLY A 176 -1.73 14.24 -2.63
N ASN A 177 -1.43 14.58 -1.37
CA ASN A 177 -0.22 15.33 -1.00
C ASN A 177 1.05 14.52 -1.25
N LEU A 178 1.09 13.20 -0.93
CA LEU A 178 2.24 12.35 -1.24
C LEU A 178 2.52 12.31 -2.76
N GLY A 179 1.48 12.13 -3.57
CA GLY A 179 1.61 12.19 -5.03
C GLY A 179 2.04 13.57 -5.54
N ALA A 180 1.57 14.64 -4.89
CA ALA A 180 1.97 16.01 -5.21
C ALA A 180 3.45 16.29 -4.87
N ILE A 181 3.99 15.70 -3.79
CA ILE A 181 5.43 15.82 -3.44
C ILE A 181 6.30 15.36 -4.62
N PHE A 182 5.99 14.22 -5.22
CA PHE A 182 6.69 13.78 -6.43
C PHE A 182 6.34 14.67 -7.64
N GLY A 183 5.05 14.96 -7.85
CA GLY A 183 4.57 15.67 -9.02
C GLY A 183 5.02 17.12 -9.14
N MET A 184 5.44 17.76 -8.06
CA MET A 184 5.94 19.15 -8.07
C MET A 184 7.44 19.30 -8.33
N LEU A 185 8.21 18.20 -8.37
CA LEU A 185 9.66 18.23 -8.52
C LEU A 185 10.05 18.45 -9.99
N ALA A 186 10.00 19.71 -10.46
CA ALA A 186 10.28 20.09 -11.84
C ALA A 186 11.67 19.66 -12.33
N MET A 187 12.66 19.57 -11.43
CA MET A 187 14.01 19.09 -11.72
C MET A 187 14.09 17.56 -11.93
N ARG A 188 12.98 16.85 -11.76
CA ARG A 188 12.88 15.40 -11.92
C ARG A 188 11.75 15.07 -12.93
N PRO A 189 12.02 15.15 -14.24
CA PRO A 189 11.00 15.06 -15.29
C PRO A 189 10.13 13.78 -15.21
N VAL A 190 10.71 12.65 -14.76
CA VAL A 190 9.99 11.38 -14.60
C VAL A 190 8.87 11.46 -13.55
N TRP A 191 9.06 12.28 -12.52
CA TRP A 191 8.07 12.50 -11.47
C TRP A 191 7.15 13.69 -11.73
N TYR A 192 7.68 14.71 -12.43
CA TYR A 192 7.00 15.99 -12.64
C TYR A 192 5.74 15.81 -13.48
N SER A 193 4.60 15.80 -12.82
CA SER A 193 3.30 15.71 -13.47
C SER A 193 2.17 16.12 -12.54
N ALA A 194 1.24 16.91 -13.04
CA ALA A 194 -0.01 17.24 -12.34
C ALA A 194 -0.92 15.99 -12.15
N GLN A 195 -0.69 14.92 -12.88
CA GLN A 195 -1.45 13.67 -12.76
C GLN A 195 -0.93 12.74 -11.66
N SER A 196 0.26 13.02 -11.10
CA SER A 196 0.87 12.16 -10.07
C SER A 196 -0.04 11.89 -8.86
N PRO A 197 -0.77 12.87 -8.28
CA PRO A 197 -1.73 12.60 -7.22
C PRO A 197 -2.82 11.60 -7.62
N LEU A 198 -3.37 11.72 -8.82
CA LEU A 198 -4.43 10.83 -9.31
C LEU A 198 -3.90 9.41 -9.57
N TYR A 199 -2.71 9.29 -10.12
CA TYR A 199 -2.03 8.01 -10.31
C TYR A 199 -1.79 7.30 -8.96
N PHE A 200 -1.36 8.05 -7.93
CA PHE A 200 -1.18 7.50 -6.60
C PHE A 200 -2.50 7.02 -5.99
N LEU A 201 -3.58 7.77 -6.12
CA LEU A 201 -4.90 7.36 -5.62
C LEU A 201 -5.46 6.15 -6.37
N ALA A 202 -5.30 6.08 -7.69
CA ALA A 202 -5.77 4.95 -8.50
C ALA A 202 -5.01 3.66 -8.15
N THR A 203 -3.68 3.73 -8.05
CA THR A 203 -2.85 2.58 -7.66
C THR A 203 -3.03 2.19 -6.20
N ALA A 204 -3.34 3.15 -5.31
CA ALA A 204 -3.75 2.87 -3.94
C ALA A 204 -5.03 2.03 -3.91
N PHE A 205 -6.07 2.44 -4.64
CA PHE A 205 -7.33 1.70 -4.67
C PHE A 205 -7.12 0.26 -5.15
N LEU A 206 -6.33 0.06 -6.19
CA LEU A 206 -5.99 -1.27 -6.68
C LEU A 206 -5.25 -2.09 -5.64
N SER A 207 -4.18 -1.55 -5.01
CA SER A 207 -3.41 -2.28 -4.00
C SER A 207 -4.25 -2.68 -2.80
N GLY A 208 -5.13 -1.79 -2.34
CA GLY A 208 -6.06 -2.08 -1.25
C GLY A 208 -7.11 -3.12 -1.62
N ALA A 209 -7.64 -3.09 -2.85
CA ALA A 209 -8.62 -4.07 -3.31
C ALA A 209 -8.02 -5.47 -3.37
N VAL A 210 -6.81 -5.64 -3.94
CA VAL A 210 -6.15 -6.95 -3.99
C VAL A 210 -5.63 -7.40 -2.62
N ALA A 211 -5.18 -6.49 -1.75
CA ALA A 211 -4.82 -6.81 -0.38
C ALA A 211 -6.05 -7.28 0.44
N ALA A 212 -7.23 -6.66 0.22
CA ALA A 212 -8.49 -7.11 0.83
C ALA A 212 -8.88 -8.53 0.36
N VAL A 213 -8.63 -8.86 -0.91
CA VAL A 213 -8.81 -10.23 -1.42
C VAL A 213 -7.89 -11.19 -0.68
N LEU A 214 -6.57 -10.93 -0.67
CA LEU A 214 -5.59 -11.85 -0.08
C LEU A 214 -5.83 -12.07 1.42
N ILE A 215 -6.08 -11.00 2.17
CA ILE A 215 -6.30 -11.11 3.62
C ILE A 215 -7.60 -11.86 3.93
N THR A 216 -8.62 -11.71 3.08
CA THR A 216 -9.87 -12.46 3.23
C THR A 216 -9.64 -13.95 2.99
N TYR A 217 -8.86 -14.32 1.97
CA TYR A 217 -8.49 -15.72 1.75
C TYR A 217 -7.60 -16.28 2.85
N LEU A 218 -6.60 -15.51 3.31
CA LEU A 218 -5.74 -15.91 4.42
C LEU A 218 -6.55 -16.24 5.68
N ALA A 219 -7.50 -15.38 6.04
CA ALA A 219 -8.37 -15.57 7.20
C ALA A 219 -9.27 -16.81 7.10
N HIS A 220 -9.55 -17.29 5.89
CA HIS A 220 -10.39 -18.47 5.66
C HIS A 220 -9.58 -19.70 5.20
N GLY A 221 -8.25 -19.72 5.47
CA GLY A 221 -7.37 -20.84 5.13
C GLY A 221 -7.27 -21.09 3.61
N PHE A 222 -7.38 -20.06 2.79
CA PHE A 222 -7.34 -20.11 1.32
C PHE A 222 -8.45 -20.94 0.67
N LYS A 223 -9.55 -21.23 1.38
CA LYS A 223 -10.68 -22.02 0.88
C LYS A 223 -11.96 -21.17 0.87
N GLN A 224 -12.63 -21.10 -0.27
CA GLN A 224 -13.94 -20.43 -0.39
C GLN A 224 -15.05 -21.12 0.43
N GLU A 225 -14.90 -22.41 0.67
CA GLU A 225 -15.86 -23.23 1.43
C GLU A 225 -15.95 -22.78 2.90
N ASN A 226 -14.83 -22.28 3.46
CA ASN A 226 -14.76 -21.80 4.85
C ASN A 226 -15.35 -20.38 5.01
N MET A 227 -15.68 -19.71 3.91
CA MET A 227 -16.25 -18.37 3.93
C MET A 227 -17.74 -18.40 4.27
N SER A 228 -18.20 -17.45 5.10
CA SER A 228 -19.63 -17.21 5.28
C SER A 228 -20.29 -16.85 3.95
N GLU A 229 -21.59 -17.04 3.84
CA GLU A 229 -22.33 -16.81 2.61
C GLU A 229 -22.15 -15.39 2.07
N GLY A 230 -22.21 -14.39 2.97
CA GLY A 230 -22.00 -12.98 2.63
C GLY A 230 -20.60 -12.70 2.05
N VAL A 231 -19.54 -13.24 2.68
CA VAL A 231 -18.15 -13.12 2.19
C VAL A 231 -18.01 -13.81 0.84
N ARG A 232 -18.51 -15.03 0.72
CA ARG A 232 -18.45 -15.81 -0.53
C ARG A 232 -19.17 -15.12 -1.69
N LYS A 233 -20.36 -14.55 -1.44
CA LYS A 233 -21.12 -13.78 -2.42
C LYS A 233 -20.35 -12.55 -2.88
N LEU A 234 -19.72 -11.81 -1.96
CA LEU A 234 -18.87 -10.67 -2.27
C LEU A 234 -17.66 -11.08 -3.14
N MET A 235 -16.94 -12.15 -2.73
CA MET A 235 -15.74 -12.63 -3.42
C MET A 235 -16.03 -13.21 -4.82
N LYS A 236 -17.20 -13.78 -5.03
CA LYS A 236 -17.63 -14.27 -6.37
C LYS A 236 -18.26 -13.19 -7.25
N GLY A 237 -18.69 -12.08 -6.66
CA GLY A 237 -19.48 -11.04 -7.33
C GLY A 237 -18.79 -9.69 -7.44
N ALA A 238 -19.00 -8.83 -6.44
CA ALA A 238 -18.58 -7.43 -6.52
C ALA A 238 -17.06 -7.22 -6.42
N MET A 239 -16.35 -7.98 -5.59
CA MET A 239 -14.92 -7.77 -5.35
C MET A 239 -14.07 -7.97 -6.62
N PRO A 240 -14.21 -9.04 -7.43
CA PRO A 240 -13.48 -9.18 -8.69
C PRO A 240 -13.78 -8.07 -9.70
N ASN A 241 -15.01 -7.51 -9.68
CA ASN A 241 -15.35 -6.38 -10.55
C ASN A 241 -14.63 -5.10 -10.11
N VAL A 242 -14.55 -4.85 -8.80
CA VAL A 242 -13.79 -3.72 -8.25
C VAL A 242 -12.31 -3.84 -8.62
N VAL A 243 -11.72 -5.03 -8.45
CA VAL A 243 -10.32 -5.27 -8.84
C VAL A 243 -10.13 -5.08 -10.36
N ALA A 244 -11.01 -5.62 -11.19
CA ALA A 244 -10.90 -5.46 -12.65
C ALA A 244 -11.03 -4.00 -13.09
N ALA A 245 -12.00 -3.26 -12.52
CA ALA A 245 -12.19 -1.84 -12.84
C ALA A 245 -10.99 -0.99 -12.41
N SER A 246 -10.45 -1.22 -11.21
CA SER A 246 -9.26 -0.51 -10.73
C SER A 246 -8.00 -0.87 -11.52
N LEU A 247 -7.84 -2.15 -11.93
CA LEU A 247 -6.78 -2.57 -12.86
C LEU A 247 -6.86 -1.82 -14.19
N GLY A 248 -8.05 -1.76 -14.79
CA GLY A 248 -8.26 -1.01 -16.04
C GLY A 248 -7.86 0.45 -15.91
N ALA A 249 -8.24 1.10 -14.83
CA ALA A 249 -7.85 2.49 -14.55
C ALA A 249 -6.32 2.65 -14.39
N VAL A 250 -5.66 1.75 -13.65
CA VAL A 250 -4.19 1.79 -13.48
C VAL A 250 -3.47 1.54 -14.79
N ILE A 251 -3.92 0.56 -15.60
CA ILE A 251 -3.35 0.29 -16.93
C ILE A 251 -3.43 1.53 -17.83
N LEU A 252 -4.53 2.27 -17.79
CA LEU A 252 -4.66 3.54 -18.54
C LEU A 252 -3.62 4.58 -18.10
N PHE A 253 -3.39 4.72 -16.78
CA PHE A 253 -2.34 5.62 -16.27
C PHE A 253 -0.93 5.17 -16.69
N VAL A 254 -0.64 3.87 -16.63
CA VAL A 254 0.64 3.31 -17.08
C VAL A 254 0.83 3.53 -18.57
N ALA A 255 -0.19 3.26 -19.38
CA ALA A 255 -0.17 3.50 -20.81
C ALA A 255 0.06 4.99 -21.15
N ALA A 256 -0.65 5.89 -20.46
CA ALA A 256 -0.46 7.34 -20.65
C ALA A 256 0.97 7.78 -20.30
N ARG A 257 1.56 7.24 -19.22
CA ARG A 257 2.94 7.51 -18.85
C ARG A 257 3.95 7.01 -19.89
N ILE A 258 3.78 5.78 -20.37
CA ILE A 258 4.64 5.20 -21.43
C ILE A 258 4.52 6.05 -22.70
N TYR A 259 3.29 6.34 -23.12
CA TYR A 259 3.03 7.15 -24.30
C TYR A 259 3.72 8.53 -24.22
N THR A 260 3.53 9.22 -23.08
CA THR A 260 4.16 10.54 -22.86
C THR A 260 5.68 10.42 -22.82
N GLY A 261 6.25 9.42 -22.16
CA GLY A 261 7.69 9.22 -22.07
C GLY A 261 8.35 8.93 -23.40
N LEU A 262 7.69 8.17 -24.28
CA LEU A 262 8.22 7.82 -25.61
C LEU A 262 8.23 9.00 -26.60
N TRP A 263 7.22 9.88 -26.53
CA TRP A 263 7.09 11.00 -27.47
C TRP A 263 7.57 12.35 -26.93
N SER A 264 7.93 12.42 -25.65
CA SER A 264 8.47 13.65 -25.09
C SER A 264 9.99 13.74 -25.34
N ASN A 265 10.42 14.87 -25.91
CA ASN A 265 11.84 15.19 -26.06
C ASN A 265 12.40 15.96 -24.83
N ALA A 266 11.75 15.84 -23.67
CA ALA A 266 12.20 16.53 -22.48
C ALA A 266 13.47 15.87 -21.91
N ASP A 267 14.44 16.70 -21.52
CA ASP A 267 15.63 16.26 -20.82
C ASP A 267 15.28 15.46 -19.56
N GLY A 268 15.99 14.37 -19.32
CA GLY A 268 15.79 13.51 -18.15
C GLY A 268 14.76 12.39 -18.36
N LEU A 269 14.21 12.25 -19.56
CA LEU A 269 13.35 11.12 -19.92
C LEU A 269 14.11 9.98 -20.61
N GLU A 270 15.42 10.09 -20.76
CA GLU A 270 16.32 9.05 -21.29
C GLU A 270 16.22 7.74 -20.46
N VAL A 271 15.80 7.87 -19.20
CA VAL A 271 15.54 6.71 -18.33
C VAL A 271 14.42 5.81 -18.85
N PHE A 272 13.49 6.31 -19.68
CA PHE A 272 12.45 5.49 -20.28
C PHE A 272 13.02 4.42 -21.20
N ASP A 273 14.07 4.72 -21.97
CA ASP A 273 14.74 3.72 -22.79
C ASP A 273 15.37 2.61 -21.94
N ALA A 274 15.93 2.97 -20.79
CA ALA A 274 16.46 2.00 -19.84
C ALA A 274 15.34 1.16 -19.19
N GLN A 275 14.21 1.78 -18.83
CA GLN A 275 13.05 1.06 -18.27
C GLN A 275 12.47 0.06 -19.27
N LEU A 276 12.32 0.44 -20.56
CA LEU A 276 11.81 -0.47 -21.59
C LEU A 276 12.74 -1.68 -21.84
N ARG A 277 14.01 -1.58 -21.47
CA ARG A 277 14.95 -2.72 -21.51
C ARG A 277 14.96 -3.51 -20.20
N SER A 278 14.35 -3.01 -19.13
CA SER A 278 14.29 -3.68 -17.82
C SER A 278 13.31 -4.85 -17.84
N VAL A 279 13.75 -6.00 -17.34
CA VAL A 279 12.89 -7.17 -17.12
C VAL A 279 11.79 -6.85 -16.11
N TRP A 280 12.08 -6.03 -15.11
CA TRP A 280 11.14 -5.65 -14.06
C TRP A 280 9.93 -4.88 -14.60
N PHE A 281 10.16 -3.96 -15.55
CA PHE A 281 9.09 -3.24 -16.24
C PHE A 281 8.14 -4.19 -16.97
N TRP A 282 8.67 -5.16 -17.70
CA TRP A 282 7.83 -6.12 -18.43
C TRP A 282 7.12 -7.08 -17.51
N LEU A 283 7.73 -7.49 -16.39
CA LEU A 283 7.06 -8.29 -15.36
C LEU A 283 5.89 -7.52 -14.74
N GLU A 284 6.05 -6.24 -14.40
CA GLU A 284 4.96 -5.39 -13.93
C GLU A 284 3.83 -5.34 -14.96
N LEU A 285 4.15 -4.98 -16.19
CA LEU A 285 3.15 -4.79 -17.25
C LEU A 285 2.40 -6.10 -17.56
N ILE A 286 3.11 -7.22 -17.70
CA ILE A 286 2.51 -8.54 -17.95
C ILE A 286 1.61 -8.95 -16.78
N ALA A 287 2.03 -8.72 -15.54
CA ALA A 287 1.23 -9.06 -14.37
C ALA A 287 -0.06 -8.20 -14.30
N LEU A 288 0.02 -6.91 -14.57
CA LEU A 288 -1.16 -6.02 -14.57
C LEU A 288 -2.12 -6.38 -15.71
N VAL A 289 -1.62 -6.42 -16.95
CA VAL A 289 -2.45 -6.69 -18.14
C VAL A 289 -2.98 -8.13 -18.13
N GLY A 290 -2.13 -9.09 -17.80
CA GLY A 290 -2.52 -10.50 -17.70
C GLY A 290 -3.60 -10.73 -16.65
N SER A 291 -3.45 -10.13 -15.46
CA SER A 291 -4.47 -10.17 -14.41
C SER A 291 -5.78 -9.53 -14.84
N PHE A 292 -5.72 -8.40 -15.55
CA PHE A 292 -6.91 -7.75 -16.11
C PHE A 292 -7.66 -8.66 -17.08
N LEU A 293 -6.96 -9.22 -18.05
CA LEU A 293 -7.55 -10.12 -19.05
C LEU A 293 -8.17 -11.37 -18.40
N VAL A 294 -7.49 -11.96 -17.41
CA VAL A 294 -8.02 -13.10 -16.66
C VAL A 294 -9.31 -12.73 -15.91
N LEU A 295 -9.37 -11.56 -15.28
CA LEU A 295 -10.54 -11.11 -14.52
C LEU A 295 -11.71 -10.68 -15.42
N LEU A 296 -11.50 -10.37 -16.69
CA LEU A 296 -12.59 -10.16 -17.66
C LEU A 296 -13.35 -11.46 -17.95
N ASN A 297 -12.71 -12.62 -17.82
CA ASN A 297 -13.35 -13.90 -18.01
C ASN A 297 -14.23 -14.26 -16.82
N ARG A 298 -15.56 -14.30 -17.01
CA ARG A 298 -16.56 -14.57 -15.97
C ARG A 298 -16.38 -15.91 -15.25
N ARG A 299 -15.87 -16.94 -15.93
CA ARG A 299 -15.65 -18.27 -15.33
C ARG A 299 -14.42 -18.27 -14.44
N LEU A 300 -13.33 -17.64 -14.88
CA LEU A 300 -12.07 -17.60 -14.16
C LEU A 300 -12.13 -16.71 -12.91
N ARG A 301 -12.70 -15.52 -13.02
CA ARG A 301 -12.76 -14.56 -11.90
C ARG A 301 -13.50 -15.04 -10.66
N GLY A 302 -14.39 -16.04 -10.79
CA GLY A 302 -15.10 -16.66 -9.67
C GLY A 302 -14.30 -17.72 -8.92
N GLN A 303 -13.19 -18.20 -9.47
CA GLN A 303 -12.36 -19.25 -8.89
C GLN A 303 -11.42 -18.70 -7.85
N GLY A 304 -11.36 -19.32 -6.65
CA GLY A 304 -10.55 -18.86 -5.53
C GLY A 304 -9.05 -18.83 -5.84
N SER A 305 -8.52 -19.87 -6.48
CA SER A 305 -7.10 -19.94 -6.88
C SER A 305 -6.72 -18.82 -7.85
N VAL A 306 -7.57 -18.52 -8.81
CA VAL A 306 -7.35 -17.42 -9.76
C VAL A 306 -7.35 -16.08 -9.05
N GLN A 307 -8.27 -15.83 -8.13
CA GLN A 307 -8.33 -14.60 -7.36
C GLN A 307 -7.08 -14.42 -6.48
N ILE A 308 -6.60 -15.49 -5.85
CA ILE A 308 -5.39 -15.46 -5.02
C ILE A 308 -4.15 -15.15 -5.90
N LEU A 309 -3.99 -15.88 -7.01
CA LEU A 309 -2.85 -15.69 -7.90
C LEU A 309 -2.83 -14.31 -8.54
N THR A 310 -3.97 -13.83 -9.05
CA THR A 310 -4.06 -12.48 -9.64
C THR A 310 -3.83 -11.41 -8.59
N ALA A 311 -4.38 -11.54 -7.38
CA ALA A 311 -4.17 -10.57 -6.31
C ALA A 311 -2.70 -10.52 -5.86
N ALA A 312 -2.03 -11.67 -5.73
CA ALA A 312 -0.62 -11.75 -5.40
C ALA A 312 0.26 -11.16 -6.52
N ALA A 313 0.00 -11.53 -7.77
CA ALA A 313 0.73 -11.01 -8.93
C ALA A 313 0.60 -9.48 -9.04
N VAL A 314 -0.60 -8.93 -8.84
CA VAL A 314 -0.84 -7.48 -8.88
C VAL A 314 -0.15 -6.77 -7.72
N LEU A 315 -0.13 -7.32 -6.49
CA LEU A 315 0.62 -6.70 -5.38
C LEU A 315 2.12 -6.65 -5.65
N VAL A 316 2.69 -7.73 -6.17
CA VAL A 316 4.10 -7.77 -6.56
C VAL A 316 4.38 -6.78 -7.69
N ALA A 317 3.53 -6.73 -8.72
CA ALA A 317 3.65 -5.76 -9.81
C ALA A 317 3.62 -4.31 -9.30
N LEU A 318 2.68 -3.98 -8.41
CA LEU A 318 2.59 -2.65 -7.82
C LEU A 318 3.79 -2.30 -6.94
N PHE A 319 4.38 -3.28 -6.26
CA PHE A 319 5.63 -3.07 -5.51
C PHE A 319 6.81 -2.77 -6.45
N ILE A 320 6.96 -3.56 -7.51
CA ILE A 320 7.97 -3.33 -8.56
C ILE A 320 7.78 -1.93 -9.17
N GLY A 321 6.56 -1.59 -9.58
CA GLY A 321 6.26 -0.28 -10.17
C GLY A 321 6.53 0.88 -9.20
N ARG A 322 6.38 0.69 -7.89
CA ARG A 322 6.77 1.70 -6.90
C ARG A 322 8.27 1.86 -6.79
N TYR A 323 8.99 0.75 -6.76
CA TYR A 323 10.44 0.77 -6.77
C TYR A 323 10.97 1.48 -8.02
N GLU A 324 10.51 1.08 -9.20
CA GLU A 324 10.90 1.72 -10.45
C GLU A 324 10.52 3.20 -10.48
N PHE A 325 9.33 3.57 -10.05
CA PHE A 325 8.91 4.98 -10.02
C PHE A 325 9.81 5.83 -9.11
N VAL A 326 10.10 5.36 -7.89
CA VAL A 326 10.91 6.11 -6.92
C VAL A 326 12.36 6.21 -7.38
N VAL A 327 12.96 5.11 -7.85
CA VAL A 327 14.36 5.08 -8.24
C VAL A 327 14.60 5.79 -9.58
N SER A 328 13.78 5.50 -10.59
CA SER A 328 13.98 6.04 -11.95
C SER A 328 13.92 7.57 -12.01
N GLY A 329 13.17 8.20 -11.12
CA GLY A 329 13.13 9.65 -11.02
C GLY A 329 14.44 10.29 -10.55
N GLN A 330 15.41 9.51 -10.08
CA GLN A 330 16.66 9.99 -9.49
C GLN A 330 17.92 9.58 -10.26
N VAL A 331 17.82 8.55 -11.12
CA VAL A 331 19.00 7.99 -11.80
C VAL A 331 19.58 8.91 -12.86
N VAL A 332 18.85 9.93 -13.30
CA VAL A 332 19.40 10.97 -14.18
C VAL A 332 20.13 12.00 -13.33
N PRO A 333 21.44 12.25 -13.55
CA PRO A 333 22.19 13.26 -12.81
C PRO A 333 21.55 14.64 -12.90
N LEU A 334 21.44 15.37 -11.79
CA LEU A 334 20.87 16.72 -11.76
C LEU A 334 21.74 17.74 -12.51
N PHE A 335 23.04 17.53 -12.50
CA PHE A 335 24.00 18.43 -13.13
C PHE A 335 24.58 17.78 -14.39
N LYS A 336 24.21 18.32 -15.55
CA LYS A 336 24.82 17.95 -16.83
C LYS A 336 26.29 18.37 -16.80
N GLY A 337 27.19 17.47 -17.25
CA GLY A 337 28.63 17.69 -17.17
C GLY A 337 29.26 17.29 -15.86
N SER A 338 28.52 16.60 -14.96
CA SER A 338 29.11 15.92 -13.82
C SER A 338 30.05 14.80 -14.28
N TRP A 339 30.96 14.39 -13.40
CA TRP A 339 31.88 13.27 -13.59
C TRP A 339 31.19 11.89 -13.66
N VAL A 340 29.89 11.81 -13.50
CA VAL A 340 29.09 10.58 -13.64
C VAL A 340 28.65 10.49 -15.11
N PRO A 341 29.25 9.64 -15.94
CA PRO A 341 28.78 9.42 -17.30
C PRO A 341 27.55 8.52 -17.31
N GLY A 342 26.45 9.00 -17.86
CA GLY A 342 25.21 8.24 -18.03
C GLY A 342 24.30 8.23 -16.80
N LEU A 343 23.53 7.16 -16.65
CA LEU A 343 22.59 7.00 -15.54
C LEU A 343 23.31 6.52 -14.26
N ILE A 344 22.83 7.01 -13.11
CA ILE A 344 23.35 6.59 -11.80
C ILE A 344 22.89 5.15 -11.53
N GLU A 345 23.80 4.28 -11.16
CA GLU A 345 23.49 2.91 -10.76
C GLU A 345 23.08 2.86 -9.28
N TYR A 346 22.01 2.13 -9.00
CA TYR A 346 21.54 1.86 -7.63
C TYR A 346 21.12 0.40 -7.50
N THR A 347 21.67 -0.25 -6.49
CA THR A 347 21.29 -1.60 -6.07
C THR A 347 20.98 -1.59 -4.58
N PRO A 348 19.82 -2.10 -4.14
CA PRO A 348 19.48 -2.11 -2.72
C PRO A 348 20.45 -2.96 -1.90
N SER A 349 20.82 -2.46 -0.72
CA SER A 349 21.64 -3.17 0.27
C SER A 349 20.82 -4.25 1.01
N LEU A 350 21.53 -5.11 1.76
CA LEU A 350 20.88 -6.07 2.65
C LEU A 350 19.98 -5.36 3.71
N SER A 351 20.47 -4.25 4.26
CA SER A 351 19.71 -3.46 5.25
C SER A 351 18.40 -2.95 4.67
N GLU A 352 18.40 -2.48 3.43
CA GLU A 352 17.21 -1.99 2.75
C GLU A 352 16.20 -3.12 2.47
N TRP A 353 16.67 -4.32 2.08
CA TRP A 353 15.80 -5.48 1.96
C TRP A 353 15.21 -5.93 3.29
N MET A 354 15.98 -5.82 4.38
CA MET A 354 15.45 -6.12 5.71
C MET A 354 14.36 -5.13 6.15
N LEU A 355 14.35 -3.90 5.67
CA LEU A 355 13.25 -2.96 5.90
C LEU A 355 11.97 -3.37 5.16
N VAL A 356 12.07 -4.02 3.99
CA VAL A 356 10.90 -4.64 3.33
C VAL A 356 10.32 -5.75 4.21
N VAL A 357 11.19 -6.64 4.71
CA VAL A 357 10.79 -7.72 5.63
C VAL A 357 10.18 -7.15 6.91
N LEU A 358 10.75 -6.07 7.46
CA LEU A 358 10.22 -5.38 8.63
C LEU A 358 8.81 -4.87 8.41
N SER A 359 8.57 -4.13 7.32
CA SER A 359 7.24 -3.59 6.99
C SER A 359 6.18 -4.68 6.88
N LEU A 360 6.50 -5.76 6.17
CA LEU A 360 5.62 -6.90 6.03
C LEU A 360 5.36 -7.59 7.38
N SER A 361 6.42 -7.78 8.16
CA SER A 361 6.33 -8.42 9.48
C SER A 361 5.49 -7.60 10.46
N VAL A 362 5.71 -6.29 10.54
CA VAL A 362 4.90 -5.39 11.39
C VAL A 362 3.43 -5.39 10.95
N THR A 363 3.17 -5.33 9.65
CA THR A 363 1.80 -5.38 9.11
C THR A 363 1.10 -6.68 9.50
N LEU A 364 1.75 -7.83 9.28
CA LEU A 364 1.16 -9.14 9.59
C LEU A 364 1.07 -9.38 11.10
N LEU A 365 2.01 -8.88 11.89
CA LEU A 365 2.00 -8.98 13.35
C LEU A 365 0.80 -8.22 13.94
N ILE A 366 0.64 -6.95 13.55
CA ILE A 366 -0.50 -6.13 14.02
C ILE A 366 -1.82 -6.74 13.56
N TYR A 367 -1.87 -7.25 12.31
CA TYR A 367 -3.05 -7.92 11.80
C TYR A 367 -3.37 -9.18 12.62
N ALA A 368 -2.41 -10.06 12.88
CA ALA A 368 -2.60 -11.30 13.63
C ALA A 368 -3.00 -11.04 15.10
N VAL A 369 -2.40 -10.02 15.74
CA VAL A 369 -2.80 -9.58 17.08
C VAL A 369 -4.25 -9.11 17.08
N GLY A 370 -4.66 -8.33 16.08
CA GLY A 370 -6.05 -7.89 15.95
C GLY A 370 -7.03 -9.04 15.71
N GLU A 371 -6.65 -10.04 14.93
CA GLU A 371 -7.48 -11.22 14.70
C GLU A 371 -7.67 -12.04 15.97
N LYS A 372 -6.67 -12.07 16.86
CA LYS A 372 -6.76 -12.70 18.17
C LYS A 372 -7.61 -11.90 19.17
N MET A 373 -7.49 -10.57 19.15
CA MET A 373 -8.13 -9.69 20.15
C MET A 373 -9.56 -9.27 19.79
N PHE A 374 -9.86 -9.17 18.48
CA PHE A 374 -11.11 -8.62 17.99
C PHE A 374 -11.81 -9.60 17.06
N ASN A 375 -13.13 -9.59 17.04
CA ASN A 375 -13.90 -10.31 16.01
C ASN A 375 -13.85 -9.51 14.68
N LEU A 376 -12.83 -9.77 13.85
CA LEU A 376 -12.66 -9.09 12.57
C LEU A 376 -13.64 -9.57 11.48
N GLY A 377 -14.31 -10.71 11.70
CA GLY A 377 -15.38 -11.22 10.81
C GLY A 377 -16.77 -10.66 11.14
N GLY A 378 -16.89 -9.82 12.16
CA GLY A 378 -18.17 -9.23 12.55
C GLY A 378 -18.72 -8.30 11.46
N SER A 379 -20.03 -8.34 11.28
CA SER A 379 -20.80 -7.45 10.39
C SER A 379 -22.05 -6.93 11.11
N PRO A 380 -22.67 -5.84 10.65
CA PRO A 380 -23.93 -5.36 11.24
C PRO A 380 -25.00 -6.44 11.21
N GLN A 381 -25.80 -6.56 12.29
CA GLN A 381 -26.88 -7.56 12.39
C GLN A 381 -27.97 -7.41 11.33
N SER A 382 -28.09 -6.25 10.70
CA SER A 382 -29.06 -5.93 9.65
C SER A 382 -28.59 -6.30 8.22
N ALA A 383 -27.44 -6.91 8.08
CA ALA A 383 -26.87 -7.28 6.77
C ALA A 383 -27.12 -8.77 6.41
N ASN A 384 -27.95 -9.47 7.18
CA ASN A 384 -28.38 -10.85 6.93
C ASN A 384 -29.71 -10.88 6.22
#